data_e9127506a6d743c3e818beeb192789fd
#
_entry.id   e9127506a6d743c3e818beeb192789fd
#
_cell.length_a   1.000
_cell.length_b   1.000
_cell.length_c   1.000
_cell.angle_alpha   90.00
_cell.angle_beta   90.00
_cell.angle_gamma   90.00
#
_symmetry.space_group_name_H-M   'P 1'
#
loop_
_entity.id
_entity.type
_entity.pdbx_description
1 polymer ?
#
loop_
_entity_poly.entity_id
_entity_poly.type
_entity_poly.pdbx_seq_one_letter_code
_entity_poly.pdbx_strand_id
1 'polypeptide(L)'
;MSFLKNNVKANVIGICDIYQPSVDEALKIYPTATIYDDYRRLLENREIEAVIIATPLNTHFRIAIDSFEAGKHVYCEKALAMTIEDSFRMYEKHRTTGKIFFTGQQRLFDPRYIQAMEMIHAGKFGELEGFRTYWFRNNDWRRPVPSPELERHINWRLYKEYSKGLMTELACHQVQIGTWAMHNIPNKVMGHGAITYWKDGR
;
A
#
# COMPACT_ATOMS: atom_id res chain seq x y z
N MET A 1 12.03 5.61 0.06
CA MET A 1 12.82 5.51 1.32
C MET A 1 13.61 6.77 1.65
N SER A 2 14.24 7.47 0.71
CA SER A 2 14.96 8.74 0.97
C SER A 2 14.09 9.83 1.63
N PHE A 3 12.78 9.83 1.37
CA PHE A 3 11.85 10.79 1.98
C PHE A 3 11.81 10.69 3.52
N LEU A 4 11.82 9.49 4.08
CA LEU A 4 11.82 9.30 5.54
C LEU A 4 13.05 9.92 6.19
N LYS A 5 14.22 9.72 5.59
CA LYS A 5 15.49 10.28 6.13
C LYS A 5 15.47 11.81 6.27
N ASN A 6 14.78 12.49 5.37
CA ASN A 6 14.87 13.95 5.28
C ASN A 6 13.65 14.68 5.90
N ASN A 7 12.53 13.98 6.10
CA ASN A 7 11.27 14.63 6.44
C ASN A 7 10.60 14.11 7.72
N VAL A 8 11.11 13.02 8.30
CA VAL A 8 10.52 12.40 9.48
C VAL A 8 11.60 12.23 10.55
N LYS A 9 11.29 12.59 11.79
CA LYS A 9 12.13 12.29 12.95
C LYS A 9 11.99 10.81 13.34
N ALA A 10 12.47 9.92 12.46
CA ALA A 10 12.44 8.49 12.68
C ALA A 10 13.78 7.88 12.24
N ASN A 11 14.25 6.91 13.01
CA ASN A 11 15.43 6.14 12.67
C ASN A 11 15.01 4.81 12.05
N VAL A 12 15.50 4.52 10.87
CA VAL A 12 15.36 3.21 10.26
C VAL A 12 16.49 2.33 10.78
N ILE A 13 16.17 1.43 11.71
CA ILE A 13 17.13 0.56 12.39
C ILE A 13 17.08 -0.89 11.91
N GLY A 14 16.06 -1.28 11.13
CA GLY A 14 15.90 -2.61 10.57
C GLY A 14 15.38 -2.57 9.14
N ILE A 15 15.90 -3.45 8.28
CA ILE A 15 15.49 -3.64 6.88
C ILE A 15 15.30 -5.13 6.66
N CYS A 16 14.19 -5.50 6.03
CA CYS A 16 13.93 -6.86 5.57
C CYS A 16 13.39 -6.83 4.15
N ASP A 17 14.10 -7.46 3.23
CA ASP A 17 13.66 -7.68 1.86
C ASP A 17 14.30 -8.99 1.36
N ILE A 18 13.57 -9.76 0.56
CA ILE A 18 14.07 -11.02 -0.02
C ILE A 18 14.90 -10.78 -1.29
N TYR A 19 14.91 -9.55 -1.81
CA TYR A 19 15.66 -9.20 -3.02
C TYR A 19 16.90 -8.38 -2.65
N GLN A 20 18.06 -9.01 -2.71
CA GLN A 20 19.33 -8.43 -2.29
C GLN A 20 19.63 -7.04 -2.89
N PRO A 21 19.36 -6.76 -4.18
CA PRO A 21 19.57 -5.42 -4.71
C PRO A 21 18.71 -4.32 -4.04
N SER A 22 17.51 -4.66 -3.56
CA SER A 22 16.70 -3.72 -2.75
C SER A 22 17.33 -3.45 -1.40
N VAL A 23 17.89 -4.46 -0.77
CA VAL A 23 18.65 -4.34 0.49
C VAL A 23 19.86 -3.43 0.29
N ASP A 24 20.64 -3.65 -0.77
CA ASP A 24 21.82 -2.86 -1.08
C ASP A 24 21.50 -1.39 -1.33
N GLU A 25 20.41 -1.10 -2.04
CA GLU A 25 19.93 0.28 -2.23
C GLU A 25 19.45 0.92 -0.93
N ALA A 26 18.79 0.15 -0.07
CA ALA A 26 18.35 0.65 1.23
C ALA A 26 19.53 0.97 2.15
N LEU A 27 20.58 0.15 2.14
CA LEU A 27 21.80 0.39 2.92
C LEU A 27 22.57 1.63 2.49
N LYS A 28 22.52 2.03 1.22
CA LYS A 28 23.10 3.32 0.79
C LYS A 28 22.45 4.52 1.49
N ILE A 29 21.17 4.38 1.86
CA ILE A 29 20.40 5.43 2.54
C ILE A 29 20.52 5.29 4.07
N TYR A 30 20.50 4.06 4.58
CA TYR A 30 20.50 3.70 6.00
C TYR A 30 21.64 2.73 6.32
N PRO A 31 22.90 3.18 6.30
CA PRO A 31 24.07 2.31 6.40
C PRO A 31 24.24 1.62 7.75
N THR A 32 23.53 2.07 8.76
CA THR A 32 23.58 1.51 10.13
C THR A 32 22.40 0.56 10.43
N ALA A 33 21.48 0.38 9.50
CA ALA A 33 20.33 -0.49 9.70
C ALA A 33 20.76 -1.97 9.72
N THR A 34 20.22 -2.74 10.64
CA THR A 34 20.38 -4.20 10.69
C THR A 34 19.55 -4.85 9.58
N ILE A 35 20.15 -5.76 8.86
CA ILE A 35 19.47 -6.53 7.82
C ILE A 35 18.91 -7.82 8.43
N TYR A 36 17.66 -8.12 8.09
CA TYR A 36 16.96 -9.32 8.48
C TYR A 36 16.55 -10.11 7.23
N ASP A 37 16.77 -11.39 7.25
CA ASP A 37 16.35 -12.35 6.21
C ASP A 37 14.89 -12.81 6.37
N ASP A 38 14.37 -12.69 7.59
CA ASP A 38 12.96 -12.96 7.93
C ASP A 38 12.38 -11.78 8.73
N TYR A 39 11.25 -11.24 8.27
CA TYR A 39 10.57 -10.15 8.95
C TYR A 39 10.15 -10.50 10.40
N ARG A 40 9.95 -11.79 10.71
CA ARG A 40 9.63 -12.23 12.08
C ARG A 40 10.78 -11.94 13.03
N ARG A 41 12.02 -12.14 12.58
CA ARG A 41 13.22 -11.77 13.36
C ARG A 41 13.33 -10.26 13.56
N LEU A 42 12.94 -9.48 12.54
CA LEU A 42 12.84 -8.03 12.68
C LEU A 42 11.80 -7.66 13.76
N LEU A 43 10.66 -8.33 13.80
CA LEU A 43 9.61 -8.07 14.78
C LEU A 43 10.01 -8.41 16.23
N GLU A 44 10.93 -9.35 16.43
CA GLU A 44 11.47 -9.70 17.76
C GLU A 44 12.32 -8.57 18.36
N ASN A 45 12.87 -7.68 17.55
CA ASN A 45 13.65 -6.55 18.02
C ASN A 45 12.75 -5.52 18.74
N ARG A 46 12.99 -5.32 20.04
CA ARG A 46 12.19 -4.44 20.91
C ARG A 46 12.44 -2.95 20.64
N GLU A 47 13.57 -2.59 20.03
CA GLU A 47 13.89 -1.20 19.67
C GLU A 47 13.08 -0.72 18.45
N ILE A 48 12.52 -1.67 17.67
CA ILE A 48 11.62 -1.35 16.55
C ILE A 48 10.23 -1.07 17.13
N GLU A 49 9.79 0.17 17.08
CA GLU A 49 8.47 0.60 17.56
C GLU A 49 7.39 0.50 16.47
N ALA A 50 7.79 0.71 15.21
CA ALA A 50 6.89 0.75 14.07
C ALA A 50 7.49 0.03 12.86
N VAL A 51 6.62 -0.53 12.02
CA VAL A 51 7.00 -1.17 10.75
C VAL A 51 6.28 -0.53 9.58
N ILE A 52 7.00 -0.44 8.45
CA ILE A 52 6.46 -0.05 7.16
C ILE A 52 6.40 -1.28 6.28
N ILE A 53 5.20 -1.67 5.88
CA ILE A 53 4.94 -2.81 5.01
C ILE A 53 4.73 -2.28 3.59
N ALA A 54 5.71 -2.52 2.71
CA ALA A 54 5.71 -2.13 1.30
C ALA A 54 6.04 -3.32 0.38
N THR A 55 5.71 -4.50 0.83
CA THR A 55 5.88 -5.79 0.17
C THR A 55 4.82 -6.02 -0.92
N PRO A 56 4.82 -7.13 -1.66
CA PRO A 56 3.70 -7.51 -2.51
C PRO A 56 2.39 -7.65 -1.74
N LEU A 57 1.28 -7.28 -2.37
CA LEU A 57 -0.05 -7.17 -1.74
C LEU A 57 -0.48 -8.45 -1.01
N ASN A 58 -0.17 -9.63 -1.54
CA ASN A 58 -0.54 -10.91 -0.95
C ASN A 58 0.11 -11.17 0.43
N THR A 59 1.13 -10.43 0.80
CA THR A 59 1.83 -10.59 2.09
C THR A 59 1.40 -9.58 3.14
N HIS A 60 0.71 -8.50 2.76
CA HIS A 60 0.33 -7.41 3.65
C HIS A 60 -0.41 -7.88 4.88
N PHE A 61 -1.46 -8.69 4.68
CA PHE A 61 -2.29 -9.19 5.78
C PHE A 61 -1.47 -9.92 6.83
N ARG A 62 -0.67 -10.91 6.41
CA ARG A 62 0.10 -11.74 7.34
C ARG A 62 1.11 -10.91 8.13
N ILE A 63 1.89 -10.09 7.42
CA ILE A 63 2.92 -9.26 8.07
C ILE A 63 2.29 -8.24 9.03
N ALA A 64 1.14 -7.65 8.66
CA ALA A 64 0.45 -6.70 9.53
C ALA A 64 -0.09 -7.36 10.81
N ILE A 65 -0.71 -8.54 10.71
CA ILE A 65 -1.18 -9.29 11.88
C ILE A 65 -0.02 -9.62 12.81
N ASP A 66 1.06 -10.21 12.30
CA ASP A 66 2.24 -10.56 13.06
C ASP A 66 2.88 -9.31 13.71
N SER A 67 2.87 -8.18 13.02
CA SER A 67 3.36 -6.90 13.56
C SER A 67 2.54 -6.39 14.72
N PHE A 68 1.21 -6.46 14.64
CA PHE A 68 0.33 -6.11 15.77
C PHE A 68 0.52 -7.05 16.95
N GLU A 69 0.71 -8.34 16.71
CA GLU A 69 0.99 -9.33 17.75
C GLU A 69 2.33 -9.08 18.44
N ALA A 70 3.32 -8.62 17.69
CA ALA A 70 4.60 -8.17 18.22
C ALA A 70 4.55 -6.78 18.88
N GLY A 71 3.37 -6.17 18.99
CA GLY A 71 3.18 -4.88 19.65
C GLY A 71 3.73 -3.68 18.86
N LYS A 72 3.85 -3.77 17.51
CA LYS A 72 4.37 -2.70 16.68
C LYS A 72 3.25 -1.81 16.12
N HIS A 73 3.54 -0.53 15.91
CA HIS A 73 2.75 0.34 15.05
C HIS A 73 2.94 -0.08 13.59
N VAL A 74 1.92 0.06 12.76
CA VAL A 74 1.96 -0.44 11.38
C VAL A 74 1.56 0.66 10.40
N TYR A 75 2.43 0.94 9.45
CA TYR A 75 2.08 1.57 8.18
C TYR A 75 2.05 0.47 7.11
N CYS A 76 0.92 0.28 6.45
CA CYS A 76 0.78 -0.69 5.38
C CYS A 76 0.42 0.00 4.07
N GLU A 77 1.17 -0.30 3.01
CA GLU A 77 0.88 0.23 1.68
C GLU A 77 -0.50 -0.20 1.17
N LYS A 78 -1.01 0.58 0.26
CA LYS A 78 -2.25 0.27 -0.46
C LYS A 78 -1.99 -0.80 -1.56
N ALA A 79 -2.94 -1.62 -1.97
CA ALA A 79 -4.18 -1.87 -1.26
C ALA A 79 -3.91 -2.65 0.02
N LEU A 80 -4.88 -2.61 0.96
CA LEU A 80 -4.63 -3.09 2.31
C LEU A 80 -4.41 -4.60 2.37
N ALA A 81 -5.26 -5.38 1.67
CA ALA A 81 -5.16 -6.84 1.59
C ALA A 81 -5.73 -7.38 0.28
N MET A 82 -5.57 -8.68 0.06
CA MET A 82 -6.09 -9.39 -1.11
C MET A 82 -7.61 -9.59 -1.07
N THR A 83 -8.20 -9.59 0.11
CA THR A 83 -9.63 -9.80 0.34
C THR A 83 -10.21 -8.73 1.26
N ILE A 84 -11.51 -8.52 1.17
CA ILE A 84 -12.23 -7.63 2.08
C ILE A 84 -12.19 -8.20 3.50
N GLU A 85 -12.35 -9.49 3.64
CA GLU A 85 -12.28 -10.19 4.93
C GLU A 85 -10.95 -9.96 5.64
N ASP A 86 -9.83 -10.13 4.94
CA ASP A 86 -8.51 -9.88 5.53
C ASP A 86 -8.33 -8.42 5.92
N SER A 87 -8.85 -7.48 5.15
CA SER A 87 -8.83 -6.05 5.50
C SER A 87 -9.61 -5.78 6.80
N PHE A 88 -10.78 -6.40 6.98
CA PHE A 88 -11.53 -6.31 8.23
C PHE A 88 -10.80 -6.96 9.40
N ARG A 89 -10.19 -8.11 9.21
CA ARG A 89 -9.39 -8.80 10.25
C ARG A 89 -8.18 -7.95 10.69
N MET A 90 -7.51 -7.26 9.76
CA MET A 90 -6.45 -6.30 10.11
C MET A 90 -7.00 -5.15 10.95
N TYR A 91 -8.15 -4.59 10.58
CA TYR A 91 -8.80 -3.53 11.33
C TYR A 91 -9.21 -3.98 12.74
N GLU A 92 -9.86 -5.13 12.89
CA GLU A 92 -10.25 -5.67 14.18
C GLU A 92 -9.03 -5.99 15.06
N LYS A 93 -7.98 -6.57 14.48
CA LYS A 93 -6.73 -6.84 15.23
C LYS A 93 -6.12 -5.53 15.73
N HIS A 94 -6.01 -4.51 14.88
CA HIS A 94 -5.54 -3.18 15.26
C HIS A 94 -6.29 -2.63 16.48
N ARG A 95 -7.63 -2.67 16.47
CA ARG A 95 -8.47 -2.15 17.55
C ARG A 95 -8.17 -2.80 18.91
N THR A 96 -7.75 -4.05 18.93
CA THR A 96 -7.45 -4.77 20.18
C THR A 96 -6.07 -4.48 20.75
N THR A 97 -5.18 -3.85 19.97
CA THR A 97 -3.77 -3.66 20.37
C THR A 97 -3.44 -2.27 20.87
N GLY A 98 -4.29 -1.28 20.62
CA GLY A 98 -4.01 0.13 20.90
C GLY A 98 -2.84 0.73 20.10
N LYS A 99 -2.36 0.03 19.06
CA LYS A 99 -1.28 0.50 18.19
C LYS A 99 -1.83 1.36 17.06
N ILE A 100 -1.02 2.22 16.52
CA ILE A 100 -1.37 3.03 15.34
C ILE A 100 -1.37 2.13 14.12
N PHE A 101 -2.42 2.22 13.34
CA PHE A 101 -2.52 1.59 12.02
C PHE A 101 -2.77 2.65 10.95
N PHE A 102 -1.89 2.71 9.98
CA PHE A 102 -1.96 3.69 8.91
C PHE A 102 -1.88 3.01 7.55
N THR A 103 -2.68 3.47 6.60
CA THR A 103 -2.71 2.89 5.26
C THR A 103 -2.10 3.83 4.23
N GLY A 104 -1.46 3.27 3.21
CA GLY A 104 -0.79 4.00 2.13
C GLY A 104 -1.71 4.78 1.18
N GLN A 105 -2.83 5.28 1.68
CA GLN A 105 -3.77 6.14 0.93
C GLN A 105 -3.34 7.61 1.05
N GLN A 106 -2.22 7.94 0.42
CA GLN A 106 -1.53 9.22 0.58
C GLN A 106 -2.38 10.47 0.27
N ARG A 107 -3.42 10.34 -0.56
CA ARG A 107 -4.30 11.47 -0.89
C ARG A 107 -5.14 11.97 0.27
N LEU A 108 -5.38 11.12 1.28
CA LEU A 108 -6.05 11.51 2.52
C LEU A 108 -5.26 12.56 3.32
N PHE A 109 -3.97 12.68 3.03
CA PHE A 109 -3.03 13.55 3.76
C PHE A 109 -2.44 14.65 2.88
N ASP A 110 -2.84 14.74 1.61
CA ASP A 110 -2.45 15.82 0.71
C ASP A 110 -3.29 17.07 1.05
N PRO A 111 -2.67 18.20 1.43
CA PRO A 111 -3.39 19.40 1.83
C PRO A 111 -4.38 19.91 0.78
N ARG A 112 -4.08 19.70 -0.51
CA ARG A 112 -4.96 20.11 -1.61
C ARG A 112 -6.27 19.31 -1.62
N TYR A 113 -6.16 17.98 -1.38
CA TYR A 113 -7.35 17.14 -1.27
C TYR A 113 -8.13 17.45 -0.01
N ILE A 114 -7.46 17.65 1.12
CA ILE A 114 -8.11 18.02 2.38
C ILE A 114 -8.91 19.31 2.19
N GLN A 115 -8.29 20.37 1.67
CA GLN A 115 -8.96 21.64 1.42
C GLN A 115 -10.14 21.50 0.46
N ALA A 116 -10.00 20.73 -0.62
CA ALA A 116 -11.10 20.48 -1.55
C ALA A 116 -12.28 19.77 -0.87
N MET A 117 -12.01 18.76 -0.05
CA MET A 117 -13.05 18.03 0.69
C MET A 117 -13.74 18.92 1.73
N GLU A 118 -12.99 19.74 2.45
CA GLU A 118 -13.57 20.73 3.37
C GLU A 118 -14.52 21.69 2.66
N MET A 119 -14.16 22.17 1.47
CA MET A 119 -15.02 23.03 0.67
C MET A 119 -16.28 22.32 0.17
N ILE A 120 -16.15 21.06 -0.27
CA ILE A 120 -17.26 20.22 -0.71
C ILE A 120 -18.22 19.99 0.48
N HIS A 121 -17.71 19.52 1.60
CA HIS A 121 -18.51 19.19 2.77
C HIS A 121 -19.15 20.43 3.44
N ALA A 122 -18.54 21.60 3.26
CA ALA A 122 -19.13 22.87 3.64
C ALA A 122 -20.22 23.38 2.68
N GLY A 123 -20.57 22.61 1.65
CA GLY A 123 -21.61 22.96 0.68
C GLY A 123 -21.25 24.10 -0.27
N LYS A 124 -19.97 24.50 -0.38
CA LYS A 124 -19.56 25.64 -1.22
C LYS A 124 -19.84 25.46 -2.72
N PHE A 125 -20.04 24.22 -3.16
CA PHE A 125 -20.33 23.87 -4.56
C PHE A 125 -21.75 23.34 -4.76
N GLY A 126 -22.60 23.37 -3.70
CA GLY A 126 -23.89 22.71 -3.71
C GLY A 126 -23.79 21.20 -3.45
N GLU A 127 -24.88 20.49 -3.75
CA GLU A 127 -24.91 19.02 -3.62
C GLU A 127 -24.14 18.34 -4.77
N LEU A 128 -23.42 17.29 -4.44
CA LEU A 128 -22.71 16.50 -5.44
C LEU A 128 -23.67 15.50 -6.09
N GLU A 129 -23.89 15.63 -7.40
CA GLU A 129 -24.73 14.72 -8.18
C GLU A 129 -23.98 13.55 -8.78
N GLY A 130 -22.67 13.69 -8.98
CA GLY A 130 -21.88 12.68 -9.63
C GLY A 130 -20.38 12.85 -9.47
N PHE A 131 -19.67 11.77 -9.78
CA PHE A 131 -18.23 11.69 -9.65
C PHE A 131 -17.62 10.96 -10.84
N ARG A 132 -16.64 11.56 -11.47
CA ARG A 132 -15.88 10.95 -12.56
C ARG A 132 -14.40 11.02 -12.29
N THR A 133 -13.71 9.91 -12.48
CA THR A 133 -12.25 9.84 -12.34
C THR A 133 -11.60 9.15 -13.50
N TYR A 134 -10.35 9.51 -13.73
CA TYR A 134 -9.57 9.01 -14.84
C TYR A 134 -8.17 8.62 -14.37
N TRP A 135 -7.63 7.57 -14.95
CA TRP A 135 -6.23 7.23 -14.82
C TRP A 135 -5.70 6.74 -16.16
N PHE A 136 -5.24 7.67 -16.96
CA PHE A 136 -4.62 7.36 -18.22
C PHE A 136 -3.10 7.30 -18.08
N ARG A 137 -2.50 6.20 -18.50
CA ARG A 137 -1.06 6.00 -18.49
C ARG A 137 -0.59 5.42 -19.81
N ASN A 138 0.55 5.90 -20.30
CA ASN A 138 1.23 5.35 -21.45
C ASN A 138 2.56 4.72 -21.02
N ASN A 139 2.52 3.86 -20.03
CA ASN A 139 3.64 3.02 -19.61
C ASN A 139 3.10 1.73 -19.01
N ASP A 140 3.93 0.72 -18.95
CA ASP A 140 3.60 -0.51 -18.25
C ASP A 140 4.33 -0.62 -16.91
N TRP A 141 4.01 -1.65 -16.16
CA TRP A 141 4.66 -1.97 -14.89
C TRP A 141 5.75 -3.03 -15.02
N ARG A 142 6.02 -3.49 -16.23
CA ARG A 142 7.06 -4.47 -16.46
C ARG A 142 8.41 -3.88 -16.18
N ARG A 143 9.18 -4.60 -15.42
CA ARG A 143 10.57 -4.27 -15.12
C ARG A 143 11.48 -5.33 -15.73
N PRO A 144 12.64 -4.96 -16.23
CA PRO A 144 13.66 -5.92 -16.60
C PRO A 144 13.98 -6.83 -15.41
N VAL A 145 14.13 -8.11 -15.68
CA VAL A 145 14.50 -9.11 -14.68
C VAL A 145 15.89 -9.67 -15.00
N PRO A 146 16.77 -9.78 -14.00
CA PRO A 146 18.11 -10.33 -14.21
C PRO A 146 18.10 -11.79 -14.62
N SER A 147 17.09 -12.56 -14.17
CA SER A 147 16.94 -13.97 -14.51
C SER A 147 15.46 -14.38 -14.44
N PRO A 148 15.02 -15.41 -15.20
CA PRO A 148 13.61 -15.80 -15.28
C PRO A 148 12.95 -16.17 -13.95
N GLU A 149 13.69 -16.74 -13.02
CA GLU A 149 13.19 -17.13 -11.70
C GLU A 149 12.78 -15.93 -10.84
N LEU A 150 13.31 -14.73 -11.11
CA LEU A 150 12.97 -13.49 -10.44
C LEU A 150 11.76 -12.77 -11.04
N GLU A 151 11.22 -13.27 -12.16
CA GLU A 151 10.12 -12.62 -12.88
C GLU A 151 8.91 -12.35 -11.97
N ARG A 152 8.41 -13.37 -11.27
CA ARG A 152 7.25 -13.23 -10.38
C ARG A 152 7.53 -12.36 -9.17
N HIS A 153 8.78 -12.31 -8.75
CA HIS A 153 9.20 -11.50 -7.62
C HIS A 153 9.25 -10.00 -7.99
N ILE A 154 9.90 -9.68 -9.10
CA ILE A 154 10.08 -8.28 -9.54
C ILE A 154 8.80 -7.72 -10.16
N ASN A 155 8.12 -8.52 -10.98
CA ASN A 155 6.89 -8.15 -11.71
C ASN A 155 5.60 -8.66 -11.03
N TRP A 156 5.59 -8.84 -9.74
CA TRP A 156 4.50 -9.42 -8.96
C TRP A 156 3.12 -8.76 -9.25
N ARG A 157 3.08 -7.48 -9.58
CA ARG A 157 1.84 -6.76 -9.91
C ARG A 157 1.13 -7.28 -11.16
N LEU A 158 1.83 -8.02 -12.01
CA LEU A 158 1.28 -8.60 -13.23
C LEU A 158 0.63 -9.97 -12.99
N TYR A 159 0.75 -10.54 -11.79
CA TYR A 159 0.29 -11.88 -11.45
C TYR A 159 -0.86 -11.86 -10.44
N LYS A 160 -1.91 -12.63 -10.71
CA LYS A 160 -3.13 -12.70 -9.87
C LYS A 160 -2.88 -13.22 -8.45
N GLU A 161 -1.85 -14.03 -8.27
CA GLU A 161 -1.46 -14.57 -6.96
C GLU A 161 -0.95 -13.49 -6.01
N TYR A 162 -0.40 -12.40 -6.55
CA TYR A 162 0.26 -11.33 -5.79
C TYR A 162 -0.51 -10.02 -5.80
N SER A 163 -1.39 -9.84 -6.80
CA SER A 163 -2.13 -8.59 -7.03
C SER A 163 -3.54 -8.86 -7.56
N LYS A 164 -4.46 -7.95 -7.32
CA LYS A 164 -5.85 -8.02 -7.83
C LYS A 164 -6.08 -7.13 -9.06
N GLY A 165 -4.99 -6.76 -9.75
CA GLY A 165 -5.04 -5.99 -10.99
C GLY A 165 -5.29 -4.50 -10.81
N LEU A 166 -5.55 -3.80 -11.92
CA LEU A 166 -5.60 -2.34 -11.98
C LEU A 166 -6.63 -1.69 -11.04
N MET A 167 -7.76 -2.32 -10.79
CA MET A 167 -8.77 -1.79 -9.87
C MET A 167 -8.20 -1.67 -8.46
N THR A 168 -7.51 -2.67 -7.98
CA THR A 168 -6.92 -2.71 -6.66
C THR A 168 -5.64 -1.86 -6.59
N GLU A 169 -4.79 -1.95 -7.61
CA GLU A 169 -3.49 -1.27 -7.61
C GLU A 169 -3.59 0.24 -7.86
N LEU A 170 -4.57 0.71 -8.63
CA LEU A 170 -4.70 2.12 -9.00
C LEU A 170 -6.07 2.71 -8.64
N ALA A 171 -7.16 2.08 -9.06
CA ALA A 171 -8.48 2.67 -8.91
C ALA A 171 -8.94 2.75 -7.44
N CYS A 172 -8.31 2.02 -6.53
CA CYS A 172 -8.53 2.18 -5.09
C CYS A 172 -8.36 3.63 -4.63
N HIS A 173 -7.45 4.39 -5.23
CA HIS A 173 -7.28 5.81 -4.93
C HIS A 173 -8.48 6.65 -5.38
N GLN A 174 -9.02 6.38 -6.58
CA GLN A 174 -10.17 7.08 -7.11
C GLN A 174 -11.46 6.74 -6.35
N VAL A 175 -11.64 5.45 -6.07
CA VAL A 175 -12.79 5.01 -5.26
C VAL A 175 -12.76 5.67 -3.88
N GLN A 176 -11.59 5.69 -3.25
CA GLN A 176 -11.41 6.32 -1.94
C GLN A 176 -11.75 7.82 -1.97
N ILE A 177 -11.28 8.57 -2.99
CA ILE A 177 -11.62 9.99 -3.14
C ILE A 177 -13.12 10.18 -3.37
N GLY A 178 -13.74 9.35 -4.22
CA GLY A 178 -15.17 9.43 -4.49
C GLY A 178 -16.01 9.15 -3.25
N THR A 179 -15.71 8.11 -2.50
CA THR A 179 -16.41 7.78 -1.25
C THR A 179 -16.22 8.85 -0.18
N TRP A 180 -15.04 9.48 -0.12
CA TRP A 180 -14.77 10.59 0.78
C TRP A 180 -15.59 11.84 0.40
N ALA A 181 -15.59 12.21 -0.88
CA ALA A 181 -16.35 13.37 -1.36
C ALA A 181 -17.87 13.20 -1.17
N MET A 182 -18.40 12.01 -1.46
CA MET A 182 -19.82 11.70 -1.41
C MET A 182 -20.32 11.31 -0.01
N HIS A 183 -19.44 11.10 0.97
CA HIS A 183 -19.74 10.49 2.28
C HIS A 183 -20.57 9.20 2.17
N ASN A 184 -20.37 8.46 1.11
CA ASN A 184 -21.18 7.26 0.82
C ASN A 184 -20.37 6.23 0.01
N ILE A 185 -20.86 4.99 0.02
CA ILE A 185 -20.34 3.89 -0.79
C ILE A 185 -21.36 3.51 -1.86
N PRO A 186 -20.93 3.07 -3.05
CA PRO A 186 -21.84 2.64 -4.10
C PRO A 186 -22.70 1.43 -3.68
N ASN A 187 -24.00 1.50 -3.93
CA ASN A 187 -24.90 0.36 -3.73
C ASN A 187 -24.82 -0.67 -4.86
N LYS A 188 -24.42 -0.24 -6.05
CA LYS A 188 -24.28 -1.09 -7.24
C LYS A 188 -23.02 -0.69 -7.99
N VAL A 189 -22.32 -1.70 -8.48
CA VAL A 189 -21.10 -1.51 -9.28
C VAL A 189 -21.21 -2.36 -10.53
N MET A 190 -20.83 -1.78 -11.67
CA MET A 190 -20.67 -2.48 -12.94
C MET A 190 -19.28 -2.18 -13.48
N GLY A 191 -18.61 -3.17 -14.04
CA GLY A 191 -17.27 -3.01 -14.59
C GLY A 191 -17.09 -3.73 -15.92
N HIS A 192 -16.30 -3.13 -16.79
CA HIS A 192 -15.81 -3.76 -17.99
C HIS A 192 -14.29 -3.69 -18.01
N GLY A 193 -13.65 -4.78 -18.44
CA GLY A 193 -12.20 -4.83 -18.56
C GLY A 193 -11.79 -5.71 -19.72
N ALA A 194 -10.68 -5.36 -20.36
CA ALA A 194 -10.08 -6.17 -21.40
C ALA A 194 -8.56 -6.00 -21.37
N ILE A 195 -7.84 -7.05 -21.77
CA ILE A 195 -6.42 -6.99 -22.07
C ILE A 195 -6.32 -6.82 -23.59
N THR A 196 -6.04 -5.60 -24.03
CA THR A 196 -6.00 -5.26 -25.45
C THR A 196 -4.59 -5.27 -26.03
N TYR A 197 -3.60 -5.01 -25.23
CA TYR A 197 -2.21 -4.87 -25.65
C TYR A 197 -1.31 -6.03 -25.16
N TRP A 198 -1.27 -6.30 -23.87
CA TRP A 198 -0.45 -7.37 -23.30
C TRP A 198 -1.24 -8.69 -23.29
N LYS A 199 -0.88 -9.63 -24.14
CA LYS A 199 -1.59 -10.90 -24.33
C LYS A 199 -0.69 -12.12 -24.16
N ASP A 200 0.29 -12.05 -23.28
CA ASP A 200 1.28 -13.08 -23.06
C ASP A 200 0.91 -14.13 -21.98
N GLY A 201 -0.34 -14.15 -21.56
CA GLY A 201 -0.89 -15.18 -20.67
C GLY A 201 -0.59 -15.01 -19.18
N ARG A 202 -0.20 -13.84 -18.75
CA ARG A 202 0.06 -13.55 -17.32
C ARG A 202 -1.20 -13.15 -16.55
#